data_41d380999243d435c5d3663ed789f93b
#
_entry.id   41d380999243d435c5d3663ed789f93b
#
_cell.length_a   1.000
_cell.length_b   1.000
_cell.length_c   1.000
_cell.angle_alpha   90.00
_cell.angle_beta   90.00
_cell.angle_gamma   90.00
#
_symmetry.space_group_name_H-M   'P 1'
#
loop_
_entity.id
_entity.type
_entity.pdbx_description
1 polymer ?
#
loop_
_entity_poly.entity_id
_entity_poly.type
_entity_poly.pdbx_seq_one_letter_code
_entity_poly.pdbx_strand_id
1 'polypeptide(L)'
;EARRQAGMIRRQGERLKSLVEDLNLTTKLEYALQPICRETVDLVEIGRQAVSEVLNSGLPEQYEIEFSEEHPGRAARTEGDAALLRRMLDNLIRNSIVHNPQGCHISVKVGAEDGRCACTVTDDGVGMDAARLEALNQEADVSSTQGGEHGLGLKLVWQIVKAHGGTVRFRQVGPHGLGICITFPAYNTR
;
A
#
# COMPACT_ATOMS: atom_id res chain seq x y z
N GLU A 1 -13.55 5.17 -32.84
CA GLU A 1 -14.20 4.12 -32.02
C GLU A 1 -13.26 2.94 -31.79
N ALA A 2 -12.70 2.31 -32.82
CA ALA A 2 -11.80 1.15 -32.71
C ALA A 2 -10.55 1.40 -31.84
N ARG A 3 -9.91 2.59 -31.92
CA ARG A 3 -8.75 2.95 -31.06
C ARG A 3 -9.14 3.08 -29.59
N ARG A 4 -10.36 3.55 -29.30
CA ARG A 4 -10.89 3.67 -27.94
C ARG A 4 -11.19 2.31 -27.34
N GLN A 5 -11.76 1.40 -28.14
CA GLN A 5 -12.01 0.02 -27.75
C GLN A 5 -10.71 -0.76 -27.52
N ALA A 6 -9.73 -0.64 -28.42
CA ALA A 6 -8.41 -1.25 -28.24
C ALA A 6 -7.70 -0.77 -26.97
N GLY A 7 -7.79 0.53 -26.66
CA GLY A 7 -7.26 1.09 -25.40
C GLY A 7 -7.97 0.57 -24.15
N MET A 8 -9.28 0.34 -24.22
CA MET A 8 -10.02 -0.29 -23.13
C MET A 8 -9.61 -1.74 -22.91
N ILE A 9 -9.54 -2.53 -23.99
CA ILE A 9 -9.14 -3.95 -23.91
C ILE A 9 -7.74 -4.08 -23.33
N ARG A 10 -6.80 -3.26 -23.76
CA ARG A 10 -5.43 -3.27 -23.23
C ARG A 10 -5.42 -2.97 -21.73
N ARG A 11 -6.10 -1.91 -21.27
CA ARG A 11 -6.18 -1.59 -19.84
C ARG A 11 -6.80 -2.71 -19.02
N GLN A 12 -7.85 -3.38 -19.52
CA GLN A 12 -8.46 -4.53 -18.85
C GLN A 12 -7.51 -5.73 -18.79
N GLY A 13 -6.74 -5.96 -19.86
CA GLY A 13 -5.73 -7.02 -19.90
C GLY A 13 -4.58 -6.77 -18.89
N GLU A 14 -4.08 -5.53 -18.81
CA GLU A 14 -3.06 -5.13 -17.84
C GLU A 14 -3.57 -5.27 -16.39
N ARG A 15 -4.84 -4.90 -16.15
CA ARG A 15 -5.48 -5.07 -14.84
C ARG A 15 -5.61 -6.53 -14.45
N LEU A 16 -6.07 -7.38 -15.36
CA LEU A 16 -6.21 -8.84 -15.13
C LEU A 16 -4.85 -9.47 -14.85
N LYS A 17 -3.82 -9.11 -15.61
CA LYS A 17 -2.44 -9.55 -15.38
C LYS A 17 -1.98 -9.20 -13.97
N SER A 18 -2.17 -7.94 -13.55
CA SER A 18 -1.80 -7.49 -12.20
C SER A 18 -2.53 -8.26 -11.11
N LEU A 19 -3.83 -8.55 -11.28
CA LEU A 19 -4.60 -9.35 -10.31
C LEU A 19 -4.08 -10.79 -10.20
N VAL A 20 -3.72 -11.43 -11.31
CA VAL A 20 -3.14 -12.78 -11.31
C VAL A 20 -1.77 -12.79 -10.62
N GLU A 21 -0.94 -11.78 -10.89
CA GLU A 21 0.36 -11.62 -10.23
C GLU A 21 0.20 -11.39 -8.71
N ASP A 22 -0.76 -10.56 -8.29
CA ASP A 22 -1.07 -10.31 -6.88
C ASP A 22 -1.56 -11.60 -6.18
N LEU A 23 -2.43 -12.37 -6.84
CA LEU A 23 -2.92 -13.65 -6.31
C LEU A 23 -1.79 -14.66 -6.14
N ASN A 24 -0.94 -14.81 -7.14
CA ASN A 24 0.20 -15.71 -7.08
C ASN A 24 1.18 -15.31 -5.97
N LEU A 25 1.48 -14.02 -5.85
CA LEU A 25 2.38 -13.51 -4.82
C LEU A 25 1.77 -13.69 -3.42
N THR A 26 0.50 -13.38 -3.25
CA THR A 26 -0.24 -13.59 -1.99
C THR A 26 -0.15 -15.05 -1.55
N THR A 27 -0.41 -15.98 -2.46
CA THR A 27 -0.33 -17.43 -2.20
C THR A 27 1.09 -17.84 -1.82
N LYS A 28 2.10 -17.37 -2.53
CA LYS A 28 3.51 -17.69 -2.23
C LYS A 28 3.93 -17.20 -0.84
N LEU A 29 3.52 -16.02 -0.45
CA LEU A 29 3.81 -15.45 0.87
C LEU A 29 3.03 -16.17 1.98
N GLU A 30 1.76 -16.49 1.75
CA GLU A 30 0.89 -17.18 2.70
C GLU A 30 1.45 -18.56 3.09
N TYR A 31 1.97 -19.29 2.12
CA TYR A 31 2.52 -20.65 2.32
C TYR A 31 4.04 -20.69 2.43
N ALA A 32 4.70 -19.52 2.55
CA ALA A 32 6.17 -19.41 2.62
C ALA A 32 6.90 -20.18 1.48
N LEU A 33 6.30 -20.21 0.29
CA LEU A 33 6.85 -20.94 -0.88
C LEU A 33 8.02 -20.22 -1.55
N GLN A 34 8.26 -18.96 -1.19
CA GLN A 34 9.35 -18.15 -1.74
C GLN A 34 10.14 -17.49 -0.60
N PRO A 35 11.45 -17.64 -0.57
CA PRO A 35 12.28 -16.89 0.38
C PRO A 35 12.21 -15.40 0.07
N ILE A 36 12.19 -14.57 1.11
CA ILE A 36 12.22 -13.12 1.01
C ILE A 36 13.69 -12.70 0.93
N CYS A 37 14.04 -11.89 -0.06
CA CYS A 37 15.36 -11.29 -0.17
C CYS A 37 15.49 -10.18 0.89
N ARG A 38 16.21 -10.47 2.00
CA ARG A 38 16.38 -9.51 3.08
C ARG A 38 17.63 -8.68 2.87
N GLU A 39 17.43 -7.40 2.73
CA GLU A 39 18.46 -6.37 2.65
C GLU A 39 18.10 -5.17 3.52
N THR A 40 19.04 -4.26 3.74
CA THR A 40 18.71 -2.99 4.39
C THR A 40 18.00 -2.08 3.41
N VAL A 41 16.75 -1.77 3.68
CA VAL A 41 15.88 -0.97 2.82
C VAL A 41 15.59 0.38 3.46
N ASP A 42 15.75 1.45 2.70
CA ASP A 42 15.36 2.81 3.08
C ASP A 42 13.92 3.07 2.64
N LEU A 43 12.99 3.12 3.61
CA LEU A 43 11.58 3.33 3.34
C LEU A 43 11.27 4.75 2.81
N VAL A 44 12.09 5.75 3.15
CA VAL A 44 11.95 7.11 2.60
C VAL A 44 12.15 7.09 1.09
N GLU A 45 13.18 6.39 0.63
CA GLU A 45 13.46 6.27 -0.80
C GLU A 45 12.36 5.50 -1.54
N ILE A 46 11.88 4.38 -0.96
CA ILE A 46 10.75 3.62 -1.53
C ILE A 46 9.49 4.49 -1.62
N GLY A 47 9.15 5.26 -0.57
CA GLY A 47 7.99 6.14 -0.57
C GLY A 47 8.09 7.24 -1.61
N ARG A 48 9.26 7.88 -1.71
CA ARG A 48 9.53 8.93 -2.72
C ARG A 48 9.40 8.41 -4.14
N GLN A 49 9.97 7.24 -4.42
CA GLN A 49 9.89 6.60 -5.74
C GLN A 49 8.44 6.21 -6.09
N ALA A 50 7.67 5.67 -5.12
CA ALA A 50 6.28 5.29 -5.35
C ALA A 50 5.43 6.50 -5.75
N VAL A 51 5.54 7.62 -5.05
CA VAL A 51 4.81 8.84 -5.36
C VAL A 51 5.27 9.45 -6.68
N SER A 52 6.59 9.51 -6.94
CA SER A 52 7.14 10.02 -8.19
C SER A 52 6.64 9.25 -9.41
N GLU A 53 6.53 7.93 -9.31
CA GLU A 53 6.04 7.10 -10.44
C GLU A 53 4.56 7.35 -10.72
N VAL A 54 3.74 7.50 -9.67
CA VAL A 54 2.31 7.85 -9.83
C VAL A 54 2.16 9.20 -10.53
N LEU A 55 2.92 10.21 -10.12
CA LEU A 55 2.91 11.54 -10.76
C LEU A 55 3.36 11.46 -12.22
N ASN A 56 4.43 10.72 -12.52
CA ASN A 56 4.96 10.56 -13.86
C ASN A 56 4.06 9.72 -14.79
N SER A 57 3.22 8.85 -14.24
CA SER A 57 2.27 8.04 -15.01
C SER A 57 1.05 8.81 -15.54
N GLY A 58 0.90 10.08 -15.15
CA GLY A 58 -0.21 10.94 -15.54
C GLY A 58 -1.43 10.74 -14.64
N LEU A 59 -1.28 11.08 -13.37
CA LEU A 59 -2.39 11.09 -12.41
C LEU A 59 -3.50 12.03 -12.90
N PRO A 60 -4.78 11.60 -12.97
CA PRO A 60 -5.89 12.48 -13.35
C PRO A 60 -6.02 13.69 -12.42
N GLU A 61 -6.44 14.84 -12.96
CA GLU A 61 -6.49 16.14 -12.27
C GLU A 61 -7.33 16.15 -10.97
N GLN A 62 -8.30 15.23 -10.84
CA GLN A 62 -9.10 15.11 -9.62
C GLN A 62 -8.37 14.49 -8.42
N TYR A 63 -7.14 13.98 -8.61
CA TYR A 63 -6.33 13.44 -7.53
C TYR A 63 -5.10 14.30 -7.30
N GLU A 64 -4.78 14.48 -6.05
CA GLU A 64 -3.51 15.05 -5.59
C GLU A 64 -2.75 14.00 -4.79
N ILE A 65 -1.43 13.96 -4.94
CA ILE A 65 -0.58 13.06 -4.15
C ILE A 65 0.67 13.79 -3.70
N GLU A 66 1.02 13.61 -2.43
CA GLU A 66 2.23 14.18 -1.84
C GLU A 66 3.02 13.14 -1.05
N PHE A 67 4.33 13.39 -0.94
CA PHE A 67 5.24 12.65 -0.07
C PHE A 67 5.85 13.57 0.97
N SER A 68 5.95 13.09 2.22
CA SER A 68 6.65 13.81 3.29
C SER A 68 7.40 12.86 4.22
N GLU A 69 8.50 13.36 4.78
CA GLU A 69 9.25 12.70 5.85
C GLU A 69 8.75 13.21 7.20
N GLU A 70 8.31 12.30 8.08
CA GLU A 70 7.77 12.68 9.40
C GLU A 70 8.87 13.23 10.33
N HIS A 71 10.10 12.67 10.24
CA HIS A 71 11.26 13.13 10.98
C HIS A 71 12.46 13.30 10.02
N PRO A 72 12.56 14.42 9.31
CA PRO A 72 13.65 14.65 8.36
C PRO A 72 15.03 14.48 9.01
N GLY A 73 15.89 13.70 8.35
CA GLY A 73 17.24 13.41 8.85
C GLY A 73 17.35 12.18 9.75
N ARG A 74 16.24 11.54 10.13
CA ARG A 74 16.25 10.19 10.74
C ARG A 74 16.08 9.14 9.67
N ALA A 75 17.05 8.23 9.55
CA ALA A 75 16.98 7.15 8.58
C ALA A 75 15.84 6.17 8.94
N ALA A 76 14.87 6.03 8.07
CA ALA A 76 13.79 5.05 8.20
C ALA A 76 14.17 3.74 7.49
N ARG A 77 15.13 3.01 8.05
CA ARG A 77 15.64 1.77 7.49
C ARG A 77 15.09 0.55 8.20
N THR A 78 14.71 -0.46 7.42
CA THR A 78 14.28 -1.76 7.91
C THR A 78 14.99 -2.87 7.16
N GLU A 79 14.95 -4.10 7.68
CA GLU A 79 15.42 -5.29 6.96
C GLU A 79 14.25 -5.88 6.18
N GLY A 80 14.40 -6.00 4.86
CA GLY A 80 13.31 -6.53 4.03
C GLY A 80 13.63 -6.60 2.56
N ASP A 81 12.63 -6.97 1.79
CA ASP A 81 12.65 -7.06 0.33
C ASP A 81 12.11 -5.77 -0.27
N ALA A 82 12.99 -4.99 -0.91
CA ALA A 82 12.65 -3.69 -1.46
C ALA A 82 11.51 -3.75 -2.49
N ALA A 83 11.48 -4.82 -3.32
CA ALA A 83 10.44 -4.98 -4.34
C ALA A 83 9.07 -5.27 -3.70
N LEU A 84 9.02 -6.09 -2.64
CA LEU A 84 7.80 -6.38 -1.91
C LEU A 84 7.30 -5.14 -1.14
N LEU A 85 8.19 -4.42 -0.46
CA LEU A 85 7.83 -3.19 0.25
C LEU A 85 7.34 -2.11 -0.70
N ARG A 86 7.94 -2.01 -1.90
CA ARG A 86 7.43 -1.14 -2.95
C ARG A 86 6.04 -1.58 -3.42
N ARG A 87 5.82 -2.87 -3.70
CA ARG A 87 4.52 -3.40 -4.11
C ARG A 87 3.43 -3.13 -3.07
N MET A 88 3.77 -3.20 -1.79
CA MET A 88 2.87 -2.83 -0.69
C MET A 88 2.40 -1.38 -0.82
N LEU A 89 3.31 -0.42 -1.01
CA LEU A 89 2.96 1.00 -1.17
C LEU A 89 2.14 1.25 -2.43
N ASP A 90 2.51 0.66 -3.56
CA ASP A 90 1.76 0.78 -4.82
C ASP A 90 0.31 0.29 -4.65
N ASN A 91 0.09 -0.80 -3.89
CA ASN A 91 -1.26 -1.29 -3.58
C ASN A 91 -2.05 -0.32 -2.68
N LEU A 92 -1.40 0.30 -1.69
CA LEU A 92 -2.08 1.27 -0.82
C LEU A 92 -2.48 2.53 -1.59
N ILE A 93 -1.58 3.10 -2.38
CA ILE A 93 -1.87 4.28 -3.21
C ILE A 93 -2.97 3.96 -4.23
N ARG A 94 -2.88 2.81 -4.91
CA ARG A 94 -3.91 2.35 -5.84
C ARG A 94 -5.27 2.19 -5.18
N ASN A 95 -5.32 1.67 -3.94
CA ASN A 95 -6.56 1.55 -3.19
C ASN A 95 -7.20 2.92 -2.96
N SER A 96 -6.44 3.94 -2.54
CA SER A 96 -6.96 5.29 -2.38
C SER A 96 -7.54 5.86 -3.68
N ILE A 97 -6.90 5.60 -4.83
CA ILE A 97 -7.41 6.04 -6.14
C ILE A 97 -8.70 5.29 -6.53
N VAL A 98 -8.70 3.96 -6.42
CA VAL A 98 -9.82 3.11 -6.89
C VAL A 98 -11.09 3.32 -6.04
N HIS A 99 -10.93 3.52 -4.73
CA HIS A 99 -12.06 3.73 -3.83
C HIS A 99 -12.61 5.15 -3.84
N ASN A 100 -11.90 6.11 -4.43
CA ASN A 100 -12.30 7.50 -4.50
C ASN A 100 -12.43 7.97 -5.96
N PRO A 101 -13.38 7.44 -6.76
CA PRO A 101 -13.48 7.73 -8.18
C PRO A 101 -13.80 9.22 -8.49
N GLN A 102 -14.27 9.97 -7.50
CA GLN A 102 -14.52 11.42 -7.61
C GLN A 102 -13.25 12.26 -7.41
N GLY A 103 -12.14 11.62 -7.00
CA GLY A 103 -10.89 12.26 -6.65
C GLY A 103 -10.69 12.32 -5.13
N CYS A 104 -9.44 12.49 -4.72
CA CYS A 104 -9.04 12.71 -3.33
C CYS A 104 -7.60 13.24 -3.27
N HIS A 105 -7.25 13.79 -2.12
CA HIS A 105 -5.86 14.09 -1.76
C HIS A 105 -5.25 12.88 -1.03
N ILE A 106 -4.11 12.39 -1.53
CA ILE A 106 -3.39 11.24 -0.99
C ILE A 106 -2.08 11.73 -0.38
N SER A 107 -1.84 11.43 0.89
CA SER A 107 -0.58 11.76 1.57
C SER A 107 0.15 10.48 1.94
N VAL A 108 1.41 10.39 1.52
CA VAL A 108 2.34 9.31 1.88
C VAL A 108 3.39 9.86 2.82
N LYS A 109 3.40 9.39 4.07
CA LYS A 109 4.35 9.82 5.10
C LYS A 109 5.22 8.66 5.52
N VAL A 110 6.53 8.92 5.64
CA VAL A 110 7.49 7.92 6.13
C VAL A 110 8.34 8.55 7.22
N GLY A 111 8.56 7.81 8.30
CA GLY A 111 9.40 8.25 9.40
C GLY A 111 9.96 7.10 10.22
N ALA A 112 10.83 7.44 11.18
CA ALA A 112 11.35 6.50 12.15
C ALA A 112 11.31 7.11 13.55
N GLU A 113 10.74 6.35 14.49
CA GLU A 113 10.63 6.73 15.89
C GLU A 113 10.67 5.49 16.78
N ASP A 114 11.30 5.59 17.93
CA ASP A 114 11.32 4.55 18.99
C ASP A 114 11.71 3.15 18.51
N GLY A 115 12.72 3.07 17.63
CA GLY A 115 13.20 1.79 17.10
C GLY A 115 12.28 1.14 16.07
N ARG A 116 11.32 1.88 15.53
CA ARG A 116 10.42 1.44 14.46
C ARG A 116 10.45 2.42 13.28
N CYS A 117 10.24 1.88 12.10
CA CYS A 117 9.96 2.67 10.90
C CYS A 117 8.47 2.63 10.63
N ALA A 118 7.88 3.76 10.32
CA ALA A 118 6.47 3.87 9.96
C ALA A 118 6.31 4.38 8.53
N CYS A 119 5.35 3.80 7.81
CA CYS A 119 4.87 4.31 6.55
C CYS A 119 3.35 4.46 6.65
N THR A 120 2.84 5.65 6.42
CA THR A 120 1.42 5.96 6.52
C THR A 120 0.92 6.49 5.18
N VAL A 121 -0.13 5.87 4.64
CA VAL A 121 -0.86 6.35 3.47
C VAL A 121 -2.23 6.80 3.95
N THR A 122 -2.57 8.05 3.67
CA THR A 122 -3.88 8.63 4.03
C THR A 122 -4.54 9.22 2.80
N ASP A 123 -5.86 9.10 2.74
CA ASP A 123 -6.69 9.86 1.80
C ASP A 123 -7.80 10.60 2.55
N ASP A 124 -8.30 11.65 1.95
CA ASP A 124 -9.45 12.45 2.42
C ASP A 124 -10.75 12.07 1.72
N GLY A 125 -10.79 10.87 1.13
CA GLY A 125 -11.89 10.38 0.33
C GLY A 125 -13.10 9.89 1.15
N VAL A 126 -13.83 8.90 0.61
CA VAL A 126 -15.07 8.40 1.23
C VAL A 126 -14.88 7.66 2.55
N GLY A 127 -13.63 7.24 2.84
CA GLY A 127 -13.31 6.48 4.05
C GLY A 127 -13.89 5.07 4.08
N MET A 128 -14.06 4.56 5.30
CA MET A 128 -14.57 3.21 5.55
C MET A 128 -15.55 3.24 6.71
N ASP A 129 -16.58 2.37 6.68
CA ASP A 129 -17.49 2.24 7.82
C ASP A 129 -16.77 1.70 9.07
N ALA A 130 -17.26 2.09 10.25
CA ALA A 130 -16.62 1.79 11.52
C ALA A 130 -16.52 0.29 11.81
N ALA A 131 -17.52 -0.50 11.44
CA ALA A 131 -17.54 -1.94 11.68
C ALA A 131 -16.47 -2.65 10.84
N ARG A 132 -16.31 -2.24 9.58
CA ARG A 132 -15.26 -2.77 8.69
C ARG A 132 -13.86 -2.36 9.15
N LEU A 133 -13.72 -1.10 9.61
CA LEU A 133 -12.46 -0.58 10.14
C LEU A 133 -12.04 -1.38 11.40
N GLU A 134 -12.98 -1.65 12.30
CA GLU A 134 -12.74 -2.43 13.50
C GLU A 134 -12.37 -3.88 13.15
N ALA A 135 -13.11 -4.52 12.24
CA ALA A 135 -12.82 -5.87 11.79
C ALA A 135 -11.40 -6.00 11.19
N LEU A 136 -10.97 -5.02 10.39
CA LEU A 136 -9.61 -5.00 9.85
C LEU A 136 -8.54 -4.83 10.94
N ASN A 137 -8.80 -4.06 11.99
CA ASN A 137 -7.84 -3.85 13.08
C ASN A 137 -7.77 -5.02 14.07
N GLN A 138 -8.80 -5.86 14.13
CA GLN A 138 -8.83 -7.04 15.03
C GLN A 138 -8.13 -8.27 14.44
N GLU A 139 -7.46 -8.15 13.28
CA GLU A 139 -6.90 -9.29 12.54
C GLU A 139 -7.94 -10.37 12.19
N ALA A 140 -9.20 -10.11 12.47
CA ALA A 140 -10.30 -10.97 12.13
C ALA A 140 -10.46 -10.98 10.61
N ASP A 141 -9.67 -11.84 9.97
CA ASP A 141 -10.02 -12.40 8.70
C ASP A 141 -10.03 -11.46 7.49
N VAL A 142 -8.82 -11.00 7.10
CA VAL A 142 -8.62 -10.54 5.72
C VAL A 142 -8.95 -11.67 4.71
N SER A 143 -9.05 -12.92 5.18
CA SER A 143 -9.49 -14.08 4.41
C SER A 143 -10.99 -14.12 4.18
N SER A 144 -11.80 -13.48 5.04
CA SER A 144 -13.26 -13.49 4.95
C SER A 144 -13.87 -12.31 4.18
N THR A 145 -13.09 -11.40 3.65
CA THR A 145 -13.59 -10.42 2.68
C THR A 145 -13.98 -11.15 1.39
N GLN A 146 -15.07 -11.90 1.48
CA GLN A 146 -15.75 -12.46 0.33
C GLN A 146 -16.18 -11.31 -0.58
N GLY A 147 -15.64 -11.30 -1.77
CA GLY A 147 -16.25 -10.62 -2.90
C GLY A 147 -15.57 -9.35 -3.34
N GLY A 148 -14.90 -9.44 -4.45
CA GLY A 148 -14.54 -8.33 -5.29
C GLY A 148 -13.04 -8.09 -5.39
N GLU A 149 -12.65 -7.43 -6.46
CA GLU A 149 -11.27 -7.02 -6.81
C GLU A 149 -10.54 -6.22 -5.72
N HIS A 150 -11.28 -5.77 -4.69
CA HIS A 150 -10.81 -4.87 -3.63
C HIS A 150 -10.20 -5.60 -2.40
N GLY A 151 -10.47 -6.91 -2.24
CA GLY A 151 -9.95 -7.69 -1.11
C GLY A 151 -8.50 -8.16 -1.31
N LEU A 152 -8.12 -8.45 -2.56
CA LEU A 152 -6.82 -9.03 -2.88
C LEU A 152 -5.65 -8.09 -2.59
N GLY A 153 -5.79 -6.80 -2.92
CA GLY A 153 -4.75 -5.80 -2.69
C GLY A 153 -4.40 -5.62 -1.21
N LEU A 154 -5.42 -5.53 -0.33
CA LEU A 154 -5.20 -5.45 1.11
C LEU A 154 -4.67 -6.79 1.67
N LYS A 155 -5.15 -7.93 1.19
CA LYS A 155 -4.60 -9.24 1.60
C LYS A 155 -3.11 -9.33 1.26
N LEU A 156 -2.70 -8.88 0.08
CA LEU A 156 -1.29 -8.83 -0.30
C LEU A 156 -0.48 -7.90 0.61
N VAL A 157 -0.99 -6.71 0.92
CA VAL A 157 -0.36 -5.78 1.88
C VAL A 157 -0.13 -6.47 3.22
N TRP A 158 -1.14 -7.14 3.78
CA TRP A 158 -1.03 -7.89 5.03
C TRP A 158 0.04 -8.98 4.97
N GLN A 159 0.07 -9.78 3.91
CA GLN A 159 1.07 -10.83 3.75
C GLN A 159 2.50 -10.27 3.66
N ILE A 160 2.68 -9.19 2.93
CA ILE A 160 3.99 -8.53 2.84
C ILE A 160 4.42 -8.00 4.22
N VAL A 161 3.53 -7.29 4.91
CA VAL A 161 3.84 -6.70 6.22
C VAL A 161 4.16 -7.80 7.25
N LYS A 162 3.36 -8.85 7.31
CA LYS A 162 3.58 -10.01 8.19
C LYS A 162 4.93 -10.69 7.91
N ALA A 163 5.25 -10.90 6.64
CA ALA A 163 6.51 -11.51 6.21
C ALA A 163 7.75 -10.68 6.60
N HIS A 164 7.57 -9.37 6.82
CA HIS A 164 8.61 -8.44 7.29
C HIS A 164 8.56 -8.16 8.81
N GLY A 165 7.72 -8.88 9.56
CA GLY A 165 7.58 -8.67 11.01
C GLY A 165 6.97 -7.33 11.40
N GLY A 166 6.23 -6.73 10.46
CA GLY A 166 5.55 -5.46 10.65
C GLY A 166 4.14 -5.60 11.20
N THR A 167 3.47 -4.45 11.39
CA THR A 167 2.07 -4.36 11.79
C THR A 167 1.32 -3.35 10.91
N VAL A 168 0.01 -3.57 10.74
CA VAL A 168 -0.90 -2.67 10.01
C VAL A 168 -1.95 -2.14 10.96
N ARG A 169 -2.27 -0.85 10.85
CA ARG A 169 -3.34 -0.18 11.57
C ARG A 169 -4.16 0.68 10.62
N PHE A 170 -5.47 0.52 10.69
CA PHE A 170 -6.44 1.33 9.93
C PHE A 170 -7.08 2.36 10.85
N ARG A 171 -7.23 3.59 10.39
CA ARG A 171 -7.89 4.65 11.15
C ARG A 171 -8.72 5.53 10.23
N GLN A 172 -9.79 6.10 10.76
CA GLN A 172 -10.47 7.18 10.09
C GLN A 172 -9.65 8.46 10.18
N VAL A 173 -9.62 9.22 9.09
CA VAL A 173 -8.93 10.51 9.00
C VAL A 173 -9.96 11.58 8.65
N GLY A 174 -10.07 12.60 9.51
CA GLY A 174 -11.13 13.59 9.36
C GLY A 174 -12.53 13.00 9.38
N PRO A 175 -13.52 13.65 8.76
CA PRO A 175 -14.90 13.16 8.77
C PRO A 175 -15.11 11.94 7.86
N HIS A 176 -14.30 11.76 6.80
CA HIS A 176 -14.55 10.76 5.77
C HIS A 176 -13.30 10.01 5.27
N GLY A 177 -12.07 10.46 5.55
CA GLY A 177 -10.86 9.85 4.98
C GLY A 177 -10.45 8.53 5.64
N LEU A 178 -9.56 7.80 4.99
CA LEU A 178 -8.94 6.57 5.48
C LEU A 178 -7.43 6.77 5.66
N GLY A 179 -6.88 6.31 6.78
CA GLY A 179 -5.46 6.24 7.04
C GLY A 179 -5.03 4.80 7.29
N ILE A 180 -3.96 4.36 6.63
CA ILE A 180 -3.36 3.05 6.81
C ILE A 180 -1.92 3.28 7.26
N CYS A 181 -1.63 2.93 8.50
CA CYS A 181 -0.31 3.04 9.10
C CYS A 181 0.33 1.66 9.18
N ILE A 182 1.51 1.52 8.60
CA ILE A 182 2.31 0.30 8.62
C ILE A 182 3.59 0.59 9.37
N THR A 183 3.96 -0.30 10.30
CA THR A 183 5.22 -0.17 11.04
C THR A 183 6.07 -1.41 10.88
N PHE A 184 7.39 -1.21 10.81
CA PHE A 184 8.40 -2.27 10.76
C PHE A 184 9.41 -2.07 11.89
N PRO A 185 10.11 -3.14 12.32
CA PRO A 185 11.30 -2.98 13.15
C PRO A 185 12.34 -2.12 12.42
N ALA A 186 12.90 -1.13 13.11
CA ALA A 186 13.99 -0.36 12.51
C ALA A 186 15.27 -1.21 12.45
N TYR A 187 15.99 -1.08 11.35
CA TYR A 187 17.32 -1.66 11.22
C TYR A 187 18.29 -0.88 12.12
N ASN A 188 18.75 -1.53 13.18
CA ASN A 188 19.78 -0.99 14.07
C ASN A 188 21.14 -1.50 13.60
N THR A 189 21.98 -0.61 13.10
CA THR A 189 23.41 -0.90 12.95
C THR A 189 23.98 -1.08 14.38
N ARG A 190 24.29 -2.32 14.76
CA ARG A 190 25.07 -2.59 15.97
C ARG A 190 26.50 -2.15 15.80
#